data_94fa60426c7f860f6d60519676ef65c5
#
_entry.id   94fa60426c7f860f6d60519676ef65c5
#
_cell.length_a   1.000
_cell.length_b   1.000
_cell.length_c   1.000
_cell.angle_alpha   90.00
_cell.angle_beta   90.00
_cell.angle_gamma   90.00
#
_symmetry.space_group_name_H-M   'P 1'
#
loop_
_entity.id
_entity.type
_entity.pdbx_description
1 polymer ?
#
loop_
_entity_poly.entity_id
_entity_poly.type
_entity_poly.pdbx_seq_one_letter_code
_entity_poly.pdbx_strand_id
1 'polypeptide(L)'
;MAVDYNTNKKVVKKEVSYLGRDFSSIRQNLIEFAKTYFPNQYNDFNESSPGMMFIEMASYVGDVLNYYVDNQYRETLLNYAEEKKNVYNIAQSYGYKPKTAVPATVELEVTQIVPAKESATDEADLDYAGVVSTNGIVSSDTGVDFTLLDQVDFRVSSSLDPLDIELIQPPGATPEQYLLKKKVLAKSGTTTSQTFTFNSAKKFDKITLGNTGVTEIVSIVDSNGNTWYEVPFLAQDTVFETIENTSLNDPTYSQYQNDTPYMLRLIKSSRRFITRVTEDDRTEVRFGAGISDNPDEVIIPNPDNVGSALGFGVSKLDESFDPSNFMKTKTYGLAPANTTLTVTYRYGGAVEHNVRANSITSGKNITFTIDSGNLDSTKVQTAEDSLSFNNVLPATGGASKETLTEIKQNALAHLNTQNRAVTRQDYITRVYSLPQKFGNIAKVYIVQDEQNE
;
A
#
# COMPACT_ATOMS: atom_id res chain seq x y z
N MET A 1 60.99 -72.91 -13.35
CA MET A 1 60.23 -72.02 -14.31
C MET A 1 59.21 -71.26 -13.53
N ALA A 2 59.53 -70.06 -13.15
CA ALA A 2 58.59 -69.13 -12.46
C ALA A 2 58.03 -68.24 -13.55
N VAL A 3 56.72 -68.25 -13.68
CA VAL A 3 55.98 -67.37 -14.60
C VAL A 3 55.67 -66.11 -13.85
N ASP A 4 56.28 -65.01 -14.23
CA ASP A 4 56.11 -63.69 -13.67
C ASP A 4 54.85 -63.05 -14.30
N TYR A 5 53.75 -62.95 -13.55
CA TYR A 5 52.52 -62.24 -13.95
C TYR A 5 52.51 -60.79 -13.40
N ASN A 6 53.41 -60.00 -13.95
CA ASN A 6 53.38 -58.56 -13.64
C ASN A 6 52.53 -57.77 -14.68
N THR A 7 51.28 -57.93 -14.63
CA THR A 7 50.39 -57.09 -15.43
C THR A 7 50.04 -55.79 -14.65
N ASN A 8 50.97 -54.82 -14.78
CA ASN A 8 50.68 -53.44 -14.46
C ASN A 8 49.56 -52.87 -15.40
N LYS A 9 48.31 -53.21 -15.15
CA LYS A 9 47.20 -52.47 -15.72
C LYS A 9 47.18 -51.10 -15.04
N LYS A 10 47.71 -50.08 -15.73
CA LYS A 10 47.50 -48.69 -15.41
C LYS A 10 46.00 -48.49 -15.39
N VAL A 11 45.37 -48.41 -14.21
CA VAL A 11 44.00 -47.96 -14.06
C VAL A 11 44.04 -46.53 -14.47
N VAL A 12 43.64 -46.25 -15.70
CA VAL A 12 43.38 -44.88 -16.16
C VAL A 12 42.16 -44.41 -15.40
N LYS A 13 42.35 -43.54 -14.39
CA LYS A 13 41.24 -42.84 -13.73
C LYS A 13 40.56 -42.02 -14.80
N LYS A 14 39.35 -42.42 -15.16
CA LYS A 14 38.46 -41.64 -16.05
C LYS A 14 37.80 -40.57 -15.21
N GLU A 15 38.46 -39.47 -14.96
CA GLU A 15 37.88 -38.28 -14.31
C GLU A 15 37.53 -37.26 -15.39
N VAL A 16 36.25 -36.95 -15.52
CA VAL A 16 35.75 -35.86 -16.35
C VAL A 16 35.49 -34.68 -15.43
N SER A 17 36.09 -33.54 -15.71
CA SER A 17 35.87 -32.33 -14.98
C SER A 17 34.54 -31.67 -15.45
N TYR A 18 33.61 -31.43 -14.51
CA TYR A 18 32.34 -30.74 -14.77
C TYR A 18 32.43 -29.25 -14.37
N LEU A 19 33.60 -28.72 -14.07
CA LEU A 19 33.79 -27.37 -13.53
C LEU A 19 33.96 -26.28 -14.60
N GLY A 20 34.04 -26.66 -15.89
CA GLY A 20 34.16 -25.68 -16.98
C GLY A 20 32.85 -24.91 -17.18
N ARG A 21 32.91 -23.57 -17.14
CA ARG A 21 31.75 -22.69 -17.29
C ARG A 21 31.77 -21.84 -18.56
N ASP A 22 32.93 -21.59 -19.11
CA ASP A 22 33.14 -20.82 -20.33
C ASP A 22 33.33 -21.73 -21.54
N PHE A 23 33.12 -21.18 -22.74
CA PHE A 23 33.26 -21.88 -24.02
C PHE A 23 34.55 -22.66 -24.13
N SER A 24 35.70 -22.07 -23.77
CA SER A 24 37.02 -22.66 -23.87
C SER A 24 37.17 -23.90 -22.98
N SER A 25 36.73 -23.80 -21.72
CA SER A 25 36.78 -24.91 -20.76
C SER A 25 35.84 -26.05 -21.15
N ILE A 26 34.63 -25.73 -21.63
CA ILE A 26 33.67 -26.75 -22.10
C ILE A 26 34.21 -27.45 -23.33
N ARG A 27 34.77 -26.71 -24.29
CA ARG A 27 35.43 -27.27 -25.49
C ARG A 27 36.52 -28.22 -25.12
N GLN A 28 37.43 -27.82 -24.21
CA GLN A 28 38.54 -28.67 -23.76
C GLN A 28 38.02 -29.92 -23.04
N ASN A 29 37.05 -29.79 -22.15
CA ASN A 29 36.47 -30.94 -21.47
C ASN A 29 35.79 -31.92 -22.43
N LEU A 30 35.10 -31.43 -23.47
CA LEU A 30 34.50 -32.29 -24.50
C LEU A 30 35.54 -33.00 -25.34
N ILE A 31 36.68 -32.36 -25.66
CA ILE A 31 37.82 -33.00 -26.35
C ILE A 31 38.43 -34.10 -25.47
N GLU A 32 38.65 -33.80 -24.19
CA GLU A 32 39.17 -34.81 -23.24
C GLU A 32 38.21 -35.98 -23.03
N PHE A 33 36.90 -35.65 -22.95
CA PHE A 33 35.84 -36.66 -22.89
C PHE A 33 35.89 -37.58 -24.13
N ALA A 34 35.94 -37.01 -25.35
CA ALA A 34 35.99 -37.75 -26.58
C ALA A 34 37.28 -38.64 -26.66
N LYS A 35 38.43 -38.12 -26.28
CA LYS A 35 39.69 -38.89 -26.21
C LYS A 35 39.65 -40.02 -25.20
N THR A 36 38.91 -39.82 -24.08
CA THR A 36 38.85 -40.80 -22.99
C THR A 36 37.88 -41.93 -23.28
N TYR A 37 36.71 -41.59 -23.80
CA TYR A 37 35.59 -42.54 -23.96
C TYR A 37 35.48 -43.12 -25.37
N PHE A 38 35.97 -42.39 -26.40
CA PHE A 38 35.85 -42.77 -27.81
C PHE A 38 37.22 -42.82 -28.55
N PRO A 39 38.32 -43.36 -27.94
CA PRO A 39 39.67 -43.23 -28.47
C PRO A 39 39.87 -43.91 -29.84
N ASN A 40 39.05 -44.93 -30.13
CA ASN A 40 39.13 -45.67 -31.39
C ASN A 40 38.15 -45.29 -32.46
N GLN A 41 37.18 -44.42 -32.08
CA GLN A 41 36.05 -44.03 -32.94
C GLN A 41 36.22 -42.62 -33.49
N TYR A 42 36.88 -41.74 -32.73
CA TYR A 42 37.09 -40.35 -33.14
C TYR A 42 38.47 -39.84 -32.65
N ASN A 43 39.36 -39.59 -33.60
CA ASN A 43 40.71 -39.12 -33.34
C ASN A 43 41.11 -37.85 -34.11
N ASP A 44 40.18 -37.29 -34.91
CA ASP A 44 40.42 -36.08 -35.68
C ASP A 44 39.93 -34.85 -34.95
N PHE A 45 40.82 -34.21 -34.21
CA PHE A 45 40.58 -32.97 -33.47
C PHE A 45 41.08 -31.72 -34.21
N ASN A 46 41.16 -31.79 -35.54
CA ASN A 46 41.53 -30.66 -36.36
C ASN A 46 40.33 -29.68 -36.42
N GLU A 47 40.60 -28.38 -36.34
CA GLU A 47 39.55 -27.34 -36.40
C GLU A 47 38.67 -27.37 -37.66
N SER A 48 39.19 -27.95 -38.74
CA SER A 48 38.46 -28.11 -39.99
C SER A 48 37.61 -29.39 -40.06
N SER A 49 37.63 -30.24 -39.03
CA SER A 49 36.89 -31.49 -39.06
C SER A 49 35.39 -31.29 -38.66
N PRO A 50 34.45 -32.02 -39.31
CA PRO A 50 33.04 -31.95 -38.95
C PRO A 50 32.77 -32.31 -37.48
N GLY A 51 33.54 -33.27 -36.91
CA GLY A 51 33.37 -33.65 -35.51
C GLY A 51 33.81 -32.55 -34.56
N MET A 52 34.83 -31.79 -34.90
CA MET A 52 35.25 -30.64 -34.12
C MET A 52 34.23 -29.53 -34.16
N MET A 53 33.57 -29.28 -35.30
CA MET A 53 32.45 -28.36 -35.43
C MET A 53 31.32 -28.73 -34.47
N PHE A 54 30.95 -30.00 -34.31
CA PHE A 54 29.93 -30.43 -33.37
C PHE A 54 30.35 -30.20 -31.90
N ILE A 55 31.66 -30.43 -31.58
CA ILE A 55 32.19 -30.14 -30.25
C ILE A 55 32.09 -28.64 -29.95
N GLU A 56 32.42 -27.79 -30.91
CA GLU A 56 32.34 -26.33 -30.77
C GLU A 56 30.87 -25.84 -30.65
N MET A 57 29.98 -26.39 -31.46
CA MET A 57 28.55 -26.09 -31.32
C MET A 57 28.00 -26.50 -29.96
N ALA A 58 28.35 -27.69 -29.46
CA ALA A 58 27.97 -28.17 -28.15
C ALA A 58 28.56 -27.29 -27.03
N SER A 59 29.82 -26.85 -27.20
CA SER A 59 30.49 -25.94 -26.26
C SER A 59 29.81 -24.57 -26.23
N TYR A 60 29.42 -24.03 -27.38
CA TYR A 60 28.67 -22.78 -27.47
C TYR A 60 27.31 -22.87 -26.79
N VAL A 61 26.53 -23.94 -27.05
CA VAL A 61 25.27 -24.18 -26.39
C VAL A 61 25.44 -24.30 -24.87
N GLY A 62 26.50 -25.00 -24.43
CA GLY A 62 26.82 -25.13 -23.01
C GLY A 62 27.17 -23.81 -22.35
N ASP A 63 27.94 -22.95 -23.01
CA ASP A 63 28.28 -21.61 -22.52
C ASP A 63 27.04 -20.72 -22.40
N VAL A 64 26.21 -20.70 -23.43
CA VAL A 64 24.92 -19.96 -23.42
C VAL A 64 23.99 -20.45 -22.30
N LEU A 65 23.88 -21.77 -22.11
CA LEU A 65 23.05 -22.33 -21.02
C LEU A 65 23.60 -21.95 -19.66
N ASN A 66 24.93 -21.99 -19.46
CA ASN A 66 25.54 -21.54 -18.20
C ASN A 66 25.27 -20.06 -17.93
N TYR A 67 25.36 -19.21 -18.95
CA TYR A 67 25.02 -17.80 -18.84
C TYR A 67 23.56 -17.60 -18.38
N TYR A 68 22.62 -18.32 -18.99
CA TYR A 68 21.21 -18.24 -18.58
C TYR A 68 20.99 -18.75 -17.15
N VAL A 69 21.64 -19.84 -16.75
CA VAL A 69 21.54 -20.38 -15.39
C VAL A 69 22.10 -19.37 -14.37
N ASP A 70 23.28 -18.83 -14.64
CA ASP A 70 23.90 -17.84 -13.76
C ASP A 70 23.05 -16.56 -13.68
N ASN A 71 22.48 -16.12 -14.80
CA ASN A 71 21.58 -14.98 -14.82
C ASN A 71 20.29 -15.26 -14.03
N GLN A 72 19.66 -16.42 -14.21
CA GLN A 72 18.47 -16.80 -13.44
C GLN A 72 18.78 -16.91 -11.94
N TYR A 73 19.97 -17.41 -11.57
CA TYR A 73 20.39 -17.44 -10.18
C TYR A 73 20.55 -16.01 -9.60
N ARG A 74 21.20 -15.11 -10.35
CA ARG A 74 21.33 -13.70 -9.94
C ARG A 74 19.99 -13.02 -9.77
N GLU A 75 19.02 -13.30 -10.63
CA GLU A 75 17.65 -12.78 -10.55
C GLU A 75 16.89 -13.26 -9.30
N THR A 76 17.32 -14.31 -8.61
CA THR A 76 16.72 -14.73 -7.32
C THR A 76 17.22 -13.91 -6.12
N LEU A 77 18.29 -13.16 -6.29
CA LEU A 77 18.91 -12.36 -5.23
C LEU A 77 18.55 -10.88 -5.41
N LEU A 78 17.87 -10.29 -4.46
CA LEU A 78 17.36 -8.90 -4.55
C LEU A 78 18.42 -7.88 -4.99
N ASN A 79 19.67 -8.03 -4.51
CA ASN A 79 20.76 -7.10 -4.83
C ASN A 79 21.16 -7.16 -6.31
N TYR A 80 21.05 -8.32 -6.93
CA TYR A 80 21.51 -8.58 -8.29
C TYR A 80 20.38 -8.65 -9.32
N ALA A 81 19.12 -8.83 -8.88
CA ALA A 81 17.95 -8.88 -9.75
C ALA A 81 17.82 -7.57 -10.55
N GLU A 82 17.71 -7.64 -11.86
CA GLU A 82 17.56 -6.49 -12.77
C GLU A 82 16.16 -6.41 -13.36
N GLU A 83 15.47 -7.56 -13.48
CA GLU A 83 14.10 -7.59 -13.98
C GLU A 83 13.12 -7.02 -12.95
N LYS A 84 12.34 -6.02 -13.37
CA LYS A 84 11.35 -5.35 -12.54
C LYS A 84 10.41 -6.32 -11.83
N LYS A 85 9.91 -7.33 -12.55
CA LYS A 85 9.03 -8.37 -12.02
C LYS A 85 9.65 -9.10 -10.83
N ASN A 86 10.92 -9.51 -10.96
CA ASN A 86 11.63 -10.25 -9.92
C ASN A 86 11.88 -9.36 -8.70
N VAL A 87 12.33 -8.12 -8.91
CA VAL A 87 12.53 -7.15 -7.82
C VAL A 87 11.24 -6.90 -7.05
N TYR A 88 10.11 -6.68 -7.74
CA TYR A 88 8.80 -6.47 -7.10
C TYR A 88 8.35 -7.70 -6.30
N ASN A 89 8.48 -8.89 -6.87
CA ASN A 89 8.09 -10.14 -6.19
C ASN A 89 8.94 -10.40 -4.93
N ILE A 90 10.26 -10.19 -5.03
CA ILE A 90 11.16 -10.40 -3.88
C ILE A 90 10.91 -9.34 -2.81
N ALA A 91 10.75 -8.06 -3.19
CA ALA A 91 10.42 -6.98 -2.23
C ALA A 91 9.12 -7.27 -1.48
N GLN A 92 8.08 -7.72 -2.19
CA GLN A 92 6.81 -8.08 -1.57
C GLN A 92 6.91 -9.35 -0.70
N SER A 93 7.78 -10.30 -1.04
CA SER A 93 8.05 -11.47 -0.17
C SER A 93 8.74 -11.08 1.13
N TYR A 94 9.49 -9.97 1.13
CA TYR A 94 10.07 -9.36 2.34
C TYR A 94 9.08 -8.47 3.11
N GLY A 95 7.83 -8.39 2.65
CA GLY A 95 6.78 -7.58 3.26
C GLY A 95 6.80 -6.10 2.84
N TYR A 96 7.70 -5.71 1.94
CA TYR A 96 7.77 -4.34 1.44
C TYR A 96 6.86 -4.16 0.21
N LYS A 97 5.94 -3.18 0.26
CA LYS A 97 5.05 -2.83 -0.86
C LYS A 97 5.67 -1.64 -1.61
N PRO A 98 6.15 -1.84 -2.86
CA PRO A 98 6.70 -0.73 -3.66
C PRO A 98 5.68 0.39 -3.88
N LYS A 99 6.12 1.63 -3.84
CA LYS A 99 5.28 2.80 -4.06
C LYS A 99 5.18 3.09 -5.56
N THR A 100 3.96 3.11 -6.10
CA THR A 100 3.70 3.33 -7.53
C THR A 100 3.54 4.81 -7.88
N ALA A 101 2.99 5.58 -6.96
CA ALA A 101 2.83 7.02 -7.03
C ALA A 101 2.54 7.52 -5.62
N VAL A 102 2.89 8.75 -5.32
CA VAL A 102 2.60 9.34 -4.01
C VAL A 102 1.83 10.63 -4.22
N PRO A 103 0.64 10.77 -3.61
CA PRO A 103 -0.17 11.96 -3.71
C PRO A 103 0.47 13.11 -2.91
N ALA A 104 0.27 14.34 -3.38
CA ALA A 104 0.54 15.53 -2.61
C ALA A 104 -0.59 15.78 -1.61
N THR A 105 -0.24 16.35 -0.46
CA THR A 105 -1.18 16.79 0.56
C THR A 105 -1.08 18.30 0.73
N VAL A 106 -2.20 18.93 1.05
CA VAL A 106 -2.29 20.37 1.25
C VAL A 106 -3.33 20.68 2.31
N GLU A 107 -3.07 21.69 3.13
CA GLU A 107 -4.05 22.31 4.00
C GLU A 107 -4.74 23.43 3.22
N LEU A 108 -6.06 23.32 3.06
CA LEU A 108 -6.90 24.30 2.40
C LEU A 108 -7.60 25.17 3.45
N GLU A 109 -7.59 26.45 3.22
CA GLU A 109 -8.46 27.40 3.91
C GLU A 109 -9.76 27.48 3.12
N VAL A 110 -10.87 27.13 3.78
CA VAL A 110 -12.21 27.21 3.22
C VAL A 110 -12.91 28.38 3.89
N THR A 111 -13.49 29.26 3.08
CA THR A 111 -14.13 30.47 3.60
C THR A 111 -15.55 30.58 3.12
N GLN A 112 -16.41 31.14 3.97
CA GLN A 112 -17.81 31.45 3.70
C GLN A 112 -18.15 32.82 4.29
N ILE A 113 -18.95 33.60 3.61
CA ILE A 113 -19.47 34.89 4.13
C ILE A 113 -20.90 34.66 4.67
N VAL A 114 -21.14 35.13 5.87
CA VAL A 114 -22.46 35.07 6.50
C VAL A 114 -22.89 36.47 6.95
N PRO A 115 -24.20 36.74 7.02
CA PRO A 115 -24.69 38.02 7.54
C PRO A 115 -24.48 38.13 9.05
N ALA A 116 -24.61 39.34 9.60
CA ALA A 116 -24.72 39.56 11.03
C ALA A 116 -26.11 39.16 11.54
N LYS A 117 -26.20 38.78 12.81
CA LYS A 117 -27.48 38.51 13.47
C LYS A 117 -28.32 39.78 13.53
N GLU A 118 -29.61 39.65 13.26
CA GLU A 118 -30.54 40.77 13.35
C GLU A 118 -30.72 41.30 14.77
N SER A 119 -30.54 40.44 15.78
CA SER A 119 -30.65 40.78 17.20
C SER A 119 -29.35 41.30 17.82
N ALA A 120 -28.20 41.05 17.19
CA ALA A 120 -26.88 41.42 17.67
C ALA A 120 -25.95 41.57 16.45
N THR A 121 -25.86 42.79 15.92
CA THR A 121 -25.11 43.09 14.70
C THR A 121 -23.57 42.93 14.87
N ASP A 122 -23.09 42.75 16.07
CA ASP A 122 -21.70 42.46 16.43
C ASP A 122 -21.38 40.96 16.44
N GLU A 123 -22.33 40.09 16.08
CA GLU A 123 -22.16 38.64 16.00
C GLU A 123 -22.50 38.09 14.60
N ALA A 124 -21.72 37.10 14.12
CA ALA A 124 -22.05 36.37 12.91
C ALA A 124 -23.31 35.52 13.10
N ASP A 125 -24.17 35.47 12.08
CA ASP A 125 -25.36 34.62 12.09
C ASP A 125 -24.98 33.20 11.55
N LEU A 126 -24.69 32.28 12.47
CA LEU A 126 -24.28 30.91 12.14
C LEU A 126 -25.47 30.05 11.62
N ASP A 127 -26.71 30.53 11.63
CA ASP A 127 -27.82 29.81 10.99
C ASP A 127 -27.66 29.78 9.47
N TYR A 128 -26.93 30.75 8.89
CA TYR A 128 -26.54 30.78 7.49
C TYR A 128 -25.21 30.05 7.21
N ALA A 129 -24.57 29.47 8.24
CA ALA A 129 -23.38 28.71 8.07
C ALA A 129 -23.65 27.32 7.48
N GLY A 130 -22.92 26.96 6.47
CA GLY A 130 -23.12 25.69 5.75
C GLY A 130 -22.13 24.59 6.11
N VAL A 131 -22.36 23.44 5.48
CA VAL A 131 -21.52 22.27 5.60
C VAL A 131 -21.03 21.85 4.21
N VAL A 132 -19.71 21.74 4.04
CA VAL A 132 -19.09 21.14 2.87
C VAL A 132 -18.89 19.64 3.14
N SER A 133 -19.46 18.79 2.29
CA SER A 133 -19.36 17.34 2.46
C SER A 133 -17.95 16.81 2.19
N THR A 134 -17.62 15.68 2.79
CA THR A 134 -16.39 14.92 2.50
C THR A 134 -16.30 14.53 1.02
N ASN A 135 -15.09 14.28 0.54
CA ASN A 135 -14.82 13.89 -0.84
C ASN A 135 -15.15 14.95 -1.91
N GLY A 136 -15.39 16.20 -1.52
CA GLY A 136 -15.47 17.33 -2.44
C GLY A 136 -14.17 17.48 -3.22
N ILE A 137 -14.24 17.84 -4.50
CA ILE A 137 -13.08 18.01 -5.37
C ILE A 137 -12.83 19.49 -5.59
N VAL A 138 -11.60 19.91 -5.34
CA VAL A 138 -11.11 21.26 -5.67
C VAL A 138 -9.94 21.14 -6.65
N SER A 139 -9.81 22.07 -7.57
CA SER A 139 -8.80 22.03 -8.62
C SER A 139 -7.86 23.22 -8.54
N SER A 140 -6.60 22.95 -8.85
CA SER A 140 -5.60 24.01 -9.02
C SER A 140 -5.67 24.66 -10.40
N ASP A 141 -5.01 25.79 -10.54
CA ASP A 141 -4.83 26.50 -11.81
C ASP A 141 -4.10 25.67 -12.88
N THR A 142 -3.32 24.67 -12.45
CA THR A 142 -2.63 23.70 -13.32
C THR A 142 -3.49 22.49 -13.68
N GLY A 143 -4.73 22.40 -13.17
CA GLY A 143 -5.65 21.29 -13.44
C GLY A 143 -5.44 20.06 -12.57
N VAL A 144 -4.65 20.17 -11.51
CA VAL A 144 -4.49 19.08 -10.53
C VAL A 144 -5.67 19.09 -9.56
N ASP A 145 -6.37 17.97 -9.46
CA ASP A 145 -7.52 17.79 -8.58
C ASP A 145 -7.07 17.33 -7.19
N PHE A 146 -7.67 17.93 -6.15
CA PHE A 146 -7.51 17.58 -4.75
C PHE A 146 -8.86 17.21 -4.15
N THR A 147 -8.90 16.14 -3.38
CA THR A 147 -10.10 15.67 -2.69
C THR A 147 -10.04 16.03 -1.22
N LEU A 148 -11.08 16.64 -0.69
CA LEU A 148 -11.23 16.94 0.74
C LEU A 148 -11.30 15.63 1.53
N LEU A 149 -10.52 15.51 2.60
CA LEU A 149 -10.50 14.31 3.44
C LEU A 149 -11.62 14.31 4.46
N ASP A 150 -11.90 15.46 5.04
CA ASP A 150 -12.91 15.64 6.08
C ASP A 150 -14.02 16.61 5.62
N GLN A 151 -15.16 16.58 6.29
CA GLN A 151 -16.19 17.59 6.09
C GLN A 151 -15.77 18.91 6.74
N VAL A 152 -16.25 20.02 6.21
CA VAL A 152 -16.09 21.35 6.80
C VAL A 152 -17.45 21.84 7.27
N ASP A 153 -17.67 21.87 8.58
CA ASP A 153 -18.90 22.35 9.19
C ASP A 153 -18.64 23.72 9.86
N PHE A 154 -19.13 24.80 9.25
CA PHE A 154 -18.96 26.16 9.77
C PHE A 154 -19.87 26.48 10.98
N ARG A 155 -20.80 25.60 11.33
CA ARG A 155 -21.70 25.79 12.47
C ARG A 155 -21.06 25.42 13.80
N VAL A 156 -19.99 24.62 13.77
CA VAL A 156 -19.32 24.07 14.95
C VAL A 156 -17.90 24.55 15.03
N SER A 157 -17.46 24.93 16.22
CA SER A 157 -16.08 25.25 16.53
C SER A 157 -15.58 24.38 17.68
N SER A 158 -14.39 23.82 17.54
CA SER A 158 -13.72 23.04 18.59
C SER A 158 -12.23 23.40 18.66
N SER A 159 -11.55 22.97 19.72
CA SER A 159 -10.10 23.19 19.87
C SER A 159 -9.26 22.53 18.77
N LEU A 160 -9.78 21.47 18.11
CA LEU A 160 -9.12 20.72 17.05
C LEU A 160 -9.54 21.15 15.64
N ASP A 161 -10.72 21.74 15.52
CA ASP A 161 -11.27 22.31 14.30
C ASP A 161 -11.82 23.71 14.61
N PRO A 162 -10.94 24.69 14.86
CA PRO A 162 -11.36 26.04 15.22
C PRO A 162 -12.01 26.74 14.04
N LEU A 163 -13.08 27.46 14.33
CA LEU A 163 -13.71 28.40 13.41
C LEU A 163 -13.16 29.79 13.68
N ASP A 164 -12.47 30.36 12.71
CA ASP A 164 -12.04 31.75 12.74
C ASP A 164 -13.12 32.63 12.12
N ILE A 165 -13.51 33.70 12.85
CA ILE A 165 -14.55 34.65 12.42
C ILE A 165 -13.91 36.03 12.27
N GLU A 166 -13.97 36.60 11.09
CA GLU A 166 -13.42 37.90 10.76
C GLU A 166 -14.51 38.85 10.29
N LEU A 167 -14.56 40.06 10.82
CA LEU A 167 -15.49 41.07 10.37
C LEU A 167 -15.01 41.65 9.05
N ILE A 168 -15.79 41.51 7.96
CA ILE A 168 -15.48 42.08 6.65
C ILE A 168 -15.98 43.49 6.50
N GLN A 169 -17.22 43.75 6.93
CA GLN A 169 -17.82 45.07 6.86
C GLN A 169 -18.05 45.62 8.26
N PRO A 170 -17.54 46.82 8.57
CA PRO A 170 -17.64 47.37 9.91
C PRO A 170 -19.10 47.67 10.30
N PRO A 171 -19.42 47.75 11.59
CA PRO A 171 -20.73 48.12 12.10
C PRO A 171 -21.22 49.43 11.49
N GLY A 172 -22.46 49.43 11.00
CA GLY A 172 -23.09 50.57 10.33
C GLY A 172 -23.00 50.56 8.80
N ALA A 173 -22.25 49.66 8.19
CA ALA A 173 -22.37 49.29 6.77
C ALA A 173 -23.52 48.31 6.62
N THR A 174 -24.44 48.51 5.72
CA THR A 174 -25.53 47.55 5.46
C THR A 174 -25.33 46.87 4.11
N PRO A 175 -25.32 45.56 4.09
CA PRO A 175 -25.38 44.59 5.21
C PRO A 175 -24.05 44.39 5.93
N GLU A 176 -24.06 44.22 7.24
CA GLU A 176 -22.89 43.75 8.00
C GLU A 176 -22.62 42.28 7.69
N GLN A 177 -21.35 41.95 7.47
CA GLN A 177 -20.95 40.62 7.02
C GLN A 177 -19.70 40.12 7.76
N TYR A 178 -19.70 38.83 8.04
CA TYR A 178 -18.62 38.13 8.68
C TYR A 178 -18.02 37.04 7.73
N LEU A 179 -16.71 36.91 7.71
CA LEU A 179 -15.99 35.83 7.01
C LEU A 179 -15.73 34.71 8.01
N LEU A 180 -16.29 33.56 7.74
CA LEU A 180 -15.97 32.33 8.44
C LEU A 180 -14.83 31.64 7.73
N LYS A 181 -13.83 31.17 8.48
CA LYS A 181 -12.66 30.47 7.94
C LYS A 181 -12.45 29.15 8.68
N LYS A 182 -12.27 28.09 7.94
CA LYS A 182 -11.85 26.78 8.46
C LYS A 182 -10.77 26.17 7.62
N LYS A 183 -9.99 25.28 8.22
CA LYS A 183 -8.91 24.58 7.56
C LYS A 183 -9.29 23.12 7.37
N VAL A 184 -8.99 22.56 6.21
CA VAL A 184 -9.22 21.16 5.90
C VAL A 184 -8.04 20.56 5.13
N LEU A 185 -7.71 19.31 5.40
CA LEU A 185 -6.70 18.59 4.64
C LEU A 185 -7.30 18.07 3.34
N ALA A 186 -6.58 18.27 2.26
CA ALA A 186 -6.91 17.73 0.95
C ALA A 186 -5.74 16.95 0.37
N LYS A 187 -6.06 15.97 -0.46
CA LYS A 187 -5.09 15.06 -1.07
C LYS A 187 -5.28 15.02 -2.58
N SER A 188 -4.17 15.09 -3.31
CA SER A 188 -4.20 15.03 -4.76
C SER A 188 -4.53 13.63 -5.29
N GLY A 189 -5.03 13.58 -6.51
CA GLY A 189 -5.38 12.36 -7.22
C GLY A 189 -6.86 12.27 -7.57
N THR A 190 -7.17 11.34 -8.45
CA THR A 190 -8.53 11.10 -8.94
C THR A 190 -9.12 9.88 -8.26
N THR A 191 -10.29 10.04 -7.66
CA THR A 191 -11.06 8.92 -7.11
C THR A 191 -11.97 8.36 -8.18
N THR A 192 -11.97 7.05 -8.34
CA THR A 192 -12.83 6.33 -9.30
C THR A 192 -13.34 5.05 -8.69
N SER A 193 -14.42 4.51 -9.27
CA SER A 193 -14.99 3.24 -8.87
C SER A 193 -15.02 2.27 -10.04
N GLN A 194 -14.73 1.01 -9.77
CA GLN A 194 -14.78 -0.08 -10.74
C GLN A 194 -15.51 -1.27 -10.15
N THR A 195 -16.39 -1.89 -10.91
CA THR A 195 -17.19 -3.05 -10.49
C THR A 195 -16.65 -4.35 -11.04
N PHE A 196 -16.67 -5.39 -10.22
CA PHE A 196 -16.23 -6.74 -10.57
C PHE A 196 -17.27 -7.75 -10.11
N THR A 197 -17.75 -8.59 -11.03
CA THR A 197 -18.76 -9.60 -10.74
C THR A 197 -18.12 -10.96 -10.53
N PHE A 198 -18.50 -11.61 -9.46
CA PHE A 198 -18.05 -12.96 -9.08
C PHE A 198 -19.25 -13.91 -9.08
N ASN A 199 -19.14 -15.02 -9.81
CA ASN A 199 -20.19 -16.05 -9.86
C ASN A 199 -19.97 -17.10 -8.75
N SER A 200 -18.99 -17.97 -8.88
CA SER A 200 -18.66 -18.99 -7.89
C SER A 200 -17.42 -18.59 -7.08
N ALA A 201 -17.35 -19.03 -5.82
CA ALA A 201 -16.18 -18.82 -4.99
C ALA A 201 -14.95 -19.51 -5.58
N LYS A 202 -13.88 -18.75 -5.75
CA LYS A 202 -12.59 -19.25 -6.21
C LYS A 202 -11.52 -18.90 -5.17
N LYS A 203 -10.80 -19.92 -4.73
CA LYS A 203 -9.75 -19.74 -3.71
C LYS A 203 -8.66 -18.80 -4.21
N PHE A 204 -8.34 -17.79 -3.40
CA PHE A 204 -7.31 -16.79 -3.69
C PHE A 204 -7.54 -16.06 -5.01
N ASP A 205 -8.82 -15.82 -5.33
CA ASP A 205 -9.17 -15.07 -6.53
C ASP A 205 -8.58 -13.65 -6.50
N LYS A 206 -8.36 -13.11 -7.67
CA LYS A 206 -7.66 -11.84 -7.85
C LYS A 206 -8.32 -11.01 -8.93
N ILE A 207 -8.31 -9.71 -8.72
CA ILE A 207 -8.72 -8.71 -9.71
C ILE A 207 -7.58 -7.70 -9.88
N THR A 208 -7.45 -7.16 -11.06
CA THR A 208 -6.47 -6.11 -11.37
C THR A 208 -7.22 -4.83 -11.70
N LEU A 209 -6.87 -3.75 -11.02
CA LEU A 209 -7.46 -2.44 -11.26
C LEU A 209 -7.01 -1.88 -12.61
N GLY A 210 -7.91 -1.14 -13.28
CA GLY A 210 -7.68 -0.65 -14.63
C GLY A 210 -6.61 0.45 -14.72
N ASN A 211 -6.50 1.29 -13.69
CA ASN A 211 -5.56 2.40 -13.67
C ASN A 211 -4.20 1.99 -13.08
N THR A 212 -3.15 2.65 -13.54
CA THR A 212 -1.81 2.58 -12.95
C THR A 212 -1.66 3.65 -11.86
N GLY A 213 -0.64 3.50 -11.00
CA GLY A 213 -0.37 4.50 -9.96
C GLY A 213 -1.49 4.61 -8.92
N VAL A 214 -2.13 3.50 -8.57
CA VAL A 214 -3.13 3.46 -7.50
C VAL A 214 -2.45 3.75 -6.17
N THR A 215 -2.88 4.80 -5.48
CA THR A 215 -2.29 5.26 -4.22
C THR A 215 -2.94 4.62 -3.00
N GLU A 216 -4.26 4.44 -3.05
CA GLU A 216 -5.01 3.78 -1.98
C GLU A 216 -6.31 3.15 -2.51
N ILE A 217 -6.78 2.13 -1.81
CA ILE A 217 -8.14 1.64 -1.95
C ILE A 217 -8.98 2.34 -0.88
N VAL A 218 -9.95 3.13 -1.31
CA VAL A 218 -10.83 3.89 -0.41
C VAL A 218 -11.83 2.95 0.25
N SER A 219 -12.50 2.10 -0.57
CA SER A 219 -13.45 1.12 -0.08
C SER A 219 -13.65 -0.02 -1.07
N ILE A 220 -13.99 -1.19 -0.56
CA ILE A 220 -14.54 -2.29 -1.35
C ILE A 220 -15.84 -2.71 -0.66
N VAL A 221 -16.95 -2.60 -1.40
CA VAL A 221 -18.28 -2.93 -0.90
C VAL A 221 -18.92 -3.97 -1.81
N ASP A 222 -19.54 -4.98 -1.22
CA ASP A 222 -20.26 -5.99 -1.99
C ASP A 222 -21.73 -5.58 -2.26
N SER A 223 -22.42 -6.30 -3.15
CA SER A 223 -23.81 -6.04 -3.52
C SER A 223 -24.80 -6.16 -2.34
N ASN A 224 -24.38 -6.73 -1.21
CA ASN A 224 -25.17 -6.84 0.01
C ASN A 224 -24.86 -5.71 1.02
N GLY A 225 -24.02 -4.76 0.66
CA GLY A 225 -23.61 -3.64 1.51
C GLY A 225 -22.51 -3.98 2.52
N ASN A 226 -21.88 -5.17 2.44
CA ASN A 226 -20.80 -5.50 3.35
C ASN A 226 -19.48 -4.90 2.88
N THR A 227 -18.71 -4.37 3.82
CA THR A 227 -17.38 -3.82 3.57
C THR A 227 -16.30 -4.88 3.65
N TRP A 228 -15.34 -4.82 2.71
CA TRP A 228 -14.12 -5.63 2.68
C TRP A 228 -12.94 -4.77 3.14
N TYR A 229 -12.07 -5.34 3.96
CA TYR A 229 -10.98 -4.60 4.62
C TYR A 229 -9.61 -5.00 4.08
N GLU A 230 -8.76 -4.00 3.84
CA GLU A 230 -7.36 -4.24 3.48
C GLU A 230 -6.57 -4.67 4.73
N VAL A 231 -5.84 -5.76 4.59
CA VAL A 231 -4.96 -6.30 5.64
C VAL A 231 -3.54 -6.49 5.10
N PRO A 232 -2.51 -6.40 5.95
CA PRO A 232 -1.13 -6.67 5.54
C PRO A 232 -0.93 -8.09 5.01
N PHE A 233 -1.62 -9.06 5.59
CA PHE A 233 -1.59 -10.47 5.19
C PHE A 233 -2.93 -11.14 5.49
N LEU A 234 -3.36 -12.07 4.65
CA LEU A 234 -4.70 -12.67 4.70
C LEU A 234 -5.01 -13.45 5.99
N ALA A 235 -4.00 -13.89 6.72
CA ALA A 235 -4.20 -14.57 8.01
C ALA A 235 -4.62 -13.60 9.14
N GLN A 236 -4.39 -12.28 8.98
CA GLN A 236 -4.83 -11.29 9.96
C GLN A 236 -6.34 -11.09 9.86
N ASP A 237 -7.05 -11.42 10.94
CA ASP A 237 -8.51 -11.31 11.00
C ASP A 237 -9.01 -10.04 11.70
N THR A 238 -8.11 -9.32 12.35
CA THR A 238 -8.39 -8.09 13.10
C THR A 238 -7.98 -6.86 12.32
N VAL A 239 -8.86 -5.87 12.27
CA VAL A 239 -8.65 -4.59 11.60
C VAL A 239 -9.00 -3.48 12.58
N PHE A 240 -8.23 -2.40 12.55
CA PHE A 240 -8.56 -1.19 13.28
C PHE A 240 -9.41 -0.28 12.39
N GLU A 241 -10.58 0.10 12.89
CA GLU A 241 -11.47 1.06 12.28
C GLU A 241 -11.42 2.35 13.10
N THR A 242 -11.26 3.48 12.43
CA THR A 242 -11.33 4.79 13.06
C THR A 242 -12.80 5.19 13.16
N ILE A 243 -13.26 5.48 14.36
CA ILE A 243 -14.62 5.98 14.63
C ILE A 243 -14.53 7.33 15.34
N GLU A 244 -15.51 8.19 15.10
CA GLU A 244 -15.61 9.46 15.81
C GLU A 244 -15.92 9.23 17.29
N ASN A 245 -15.28 10.02 18.15
CA ASN A 245 -15.50 9.98 19.58
C ASN A 245 -16.76 10.79 19.95
N THR A 246 -17.92 10.19 19.73
CA THR A 246 -19.21 10.80 20.06
C THR A 246 -19.91 10.01 21.17
N SER A 247 -20.88 10.61 21.83
CA SER A 247 -21.68 9.93 22.85
C SER A 247 -22.49 8.76 22.32
N LEU A 248 -22.73 8.69 21.02
CA LEU A 248 -23.38 7.56 20.34
C LEU A 248 -22.43 6.38 20.16
N ASN A 249 -21.15 6.66 19.87
CA ASN A 249 -20.15 5.63 19.63
C ASN A 249 -19.55 5.12 20.94
N ASP A 250 -19.20 6.02 21.86
CA ASP A 250 -18.74 5.66 23.21
C ASP A 250 -19.13 6.73 24.23
N PRO A 251 -20.17 6.49 25.05
CA PRO A 251 -20.61 7.44 26.06
C PRO A 251 -19.55 7.73 27.14
N THR A 252 -18.62 6.81 27.37
CA THR A 252 -17.60 6.94 28.43
C THR A 252 -16.50 7.91 28.05
N TYR A 253 -16.03 7.85 26.81
CA TYR A 253 -14.92 8.66 26.34
C TYR A 253 -15.36 9.92 25.59
N SER A 254 -16.66 10.10 25.31
CA SER A 254 -17.18 11.30 24.63
C SER A 254 -16.86 12.63 25.33
N GLN A 255 -16.63 12.60 26.65
CA GLN A 255 -16.18 13.77 27.41
C GLN A 255 -14.79 14.29 26.97
N TYR A 256 -13.98 13.46 26.30
CA TYR A 256 -12.66 13.81 25.79
C TYR A 256 -12.67 14.08 24.27
N GLN A 257 -13.83 14.31 23.68
CA GLN A 257 -13.99 14.51 22.23
C GLN A 257 -13.10 15.64 21.70
N ASN A 258 -12.90 16.70 22.47
CA ASN A 258 -12.05 17.84 22.07
C ASN A 258 -10.57 17.51 22.03
N ASP A 259 -10.10 16.58 22.91
CA ASP A 259 -8.70 16.18 22.97
C ASP A 259 -8.43 14.95 22.08
N THR A 260 -9.43 14.09 21.94
CA THR A 260 -9.37 12.83 21.20
C THR A 260 -10.60 12.66 20.33
N PRO A 261 -10.68 13.32 19.17
CA PRO A 261 -11.87 13.33 18.32
C PRO A 261 -12.15 11.97 17.66
N TYR A 262 -11.13 11.13 17.55
CA TYR A 262 -11.23 9.81 16.94
C TYR A 262 -10.72 8.73 17.87
N MET A 263 -11.37 7.59 17.84
CA MET A 263 -10.98 6.38 18.56
C MET A 263 -10.72 5.25 17.58
N LEU A 264 -9.86 4.31 17.97
CA LEU A 264 -9.64 3.08 17.21
C LEU A 264 -10.49 1.95 17.78
N ARG A 265 -11.38 1.41 16.96
CA ARG A 265 -12.16 0.22 17.27
C ARG A 265 -11.53 -0.99 16.59
N LEU A 266 -11.28 -2.03 17.38
CA LEU A 266 -10.84 -3.31 16.86
C LEU A 266 -12.06 -4.10 16.35
N ILE A 267 -12.08 -4.43 15.09
CA ILE A 267 -13.10 -5.28 14.48
C ILE A 267 -12.47 -6.58 13.97
N LYS A 268 -13.23 -7.67 14.05
CA LYS A 268 -12.86 -8.94 13.46
C LYS A 268 -13.64 -9.13 12.16
N SER A 269 -12.95 -9.28 11.05
CA SER A 269 -13.59 -9.40 9.74
C SER A 269 -13.09 -10.61 8.97
N SER A 270 -14.04 -11.38 8.45
CA SER A 270 -13.79 -12.45 7.49
C SER A 270 -13.62 -11.92 6.06
N ARG A 271 -14.19 -10.74 5.74
CA ARG A 271 -14.11 -10.09 4.44
C ARG A 271 -12.87 -9.22 4.39
N ARG A 272 -11.78 -9.81 3.92
CA ARG A 272 -10.49 -9.16 3.87
C ARG A 272 -9.76 -9.44 2.57
N PHE A 273 -8.89 -8.52 2.20
CA PHE A 273 -8.09 -8.61 0.99
C PHE A 273 -6.68 -8.06 1.24
N ILE A 274 -5.77 -8.43 0.37
CA ILE A 274 -4.44 -7.83 0.28
C ILE A 274 -4.25 -7.20 -1.09
N THR A 275 -3.38 -6.19 -1.15
CA THR A 275 -3.02 -5.54 -2.41
C THR A 275 -1.58 -5.84 -2.77
N ARG A 276 -1.32 -6.06 -4.05
CA ARG A 276 0.01 -6.22 -4.62
C ARG A 276 0.19 -5.30 -5.82
N VAL A 277 1.41 -4.86 -6.01
CA VAL A 277 1.78 -4.10 -7.21
C VAL A 277 2.39 -5.04 -8.23
N THR A 278 1.89 -4.98 -9.46
CA THR A 278 2.40 -5.77 -10.59
C THR A 278 3.54 -5.04 -11.31
N GLU A 279 4.23 -5.75 -12.20
CA GLU A 279 5.30 -5.18 -13.03
C GLU A 279 4.85 -4.02 -13.93
N ASP A 280 3.55 -3.97 -14.27
CA ASP A 280 2.92 -2.91 -15.07
C ASP A 280 2.47 -1.69 -14.23
N ASP A 281 2.90 -1.58 -12.98
CA ASP A 281 2.48 -0.55 -12.02
C ASP A 281 0.97 -0.53 -11.74
N ARG A 282 0.27 -1.65 -11.99
CA ARG A 282 -1.13 -1.84 -11.62
C ARG A 282 -1.25 -2.48 -10.26
N THR A 283 -2.37 -2.22 -9.60
CA THR A 283 -2.68 -2.86 -8.32
C THR A 283 -3.56 -4.09 -8.54
N GLU A 284 -3.08 -5.23 -8.05
CA GLU A 284 -3.81 -6.47 -7.95
C GLU A 284 -4.38 -6.60 -6.54
N VAL A 285 -5.68 -6.84 -6.43
CA VAL A 285 -6.39 -7.14 -5.18
C VAL A 285 -6.59 -8.63 -5.10
N ARG A 286 -6.15 -9.27 -4.02
CA ARG A 286 -6.30 -10.71 -3.78
C ARG A 286 -7.18 -10.98 -2.58
N PHE A 287 -8.11 -11.89 -2.75
CA PHE A 287 -9.06 -12.32 -1.73
C PHE A 287 -8.63 -13.61 -1.04
N GLY A 288 -9.39 -14.03 -0.04
CA GLY A 288 -9.11 -15.22 0.73
C GLY A 288 -9.46 -16.53 0.02
N ALA A 289 -9.44 -17.63 0.78
CA ALA A 289 -9.68 -18.99 0.29
C ALA A 289 -10.99 -19.59 0.81
N GLY A 290 -11.69 -18.92 1.74
CA GLY A 290 -12.94 -19.42 2.35
C GLY A 290 -14.10 -19.40 1.37
N ILE A 291 -14.91 -20.45 1.41
CA ILE A 291 -16.14 -20.56 0.64
C ILE A 291 -17.29 -20.09 1.53
N SER A 292 -18.25 -19.35 0.96
CA SER A 292 -19.31 -18.64 1.69
C SER A 292 -20.26 -19.51 2.54
N ASP A 293 -20.26 -20.82 2.36
CA ASP A 293 -21.13 -21.76 3.10
C ASP A 293 -20.67 -22.01 4.55
N ASN A 294 -19.42 -21.61 4.87
CA ASN A 294 -18.90 -21.60 6.23
C ASN A 294 -18.34 -20.21 6.51
N PRO A 295 -19.09 -19.29 7.10
CA PRO A 295 -18.58 -17.99 7.49
C PRO A 295 -17.40 -18.16 8.43
N ASP A 296 -16.36 -17.34 8.24
CA ASP A 296 -15.15 -17.29 9.06
C ASP A 296 -15.44 -17.06 10.58
N GLU A 297 -16.67 -16.70 10.91
CA GLU A 297 -17.17 -16.61 12.28
C GLU A 297 -17.14 -17.95 13.02
N VAL A 298 -17.09 -19.07 12.30
CA VAL A 298 -16.88 -20.42 12.82
C VAL A 298 -15.40 -20.82 12.72
N ILE A 299 -14.49 -19.88 12.80
CA ILE A 299 -13.08 -20.20 13.04
C ILE A 299 -12.94 -20.59 14.50
N ILE A 300 -13.34 -21.81 14.77
CA ILE A 300 -12.98 -22.48 16.01
C ILE A 300 -11.47 -22.69 15.93
N PRO A 301 -10.67 -22.13 16.87
CA PRO A 301 -9.26 -22.46 16.97
C PRO A 301 -9.16 -23.98 16.90
N ASN A 302 -8.35 -24.50 15.99
CA ASN A 302 -8.18 -25.95 15.92
C ASN A 302 -7.70 -26.41 17.30
N PRO A 303 -8.45 -27.23 18.03
CA PRO A 303 -8.08 -27.72 19.37
C PRO A 303 -6.69 -28.35 19.36
N ASP A 304 -6.29 -28.97 18.24
CA ASP A 304 -4.98 -29.58 18.05
C ASP A 304 -3.85 -28.52 18.02
N ASN A 305 -4.11 -27.30 17.53
CA ASN A 305 -3.13 -26.23 17.52
C ASN A 305 -3.06 -25.45 18.84
N VAL A 306 -4.13 -25.50 19.64
CA VAL A 306 -4.23 -24.77 20.91
C VAL A 306 -3.82 -25.67 22.09
N GLY A 307 -3.83 -26.98 21.91
CA GLY A 307 -3.64 -27.91 23.04
C GLY A 307 -2.77 -29.10 22.75
N SER A 308 -2.13 -29.20 21.59
CA SER A 308 -1.37 -30.39 21.18
C SER A 308 -0.09 -30.66 22.00
N ALA A 309 0.36 -29.66 22.78
CA ALA A 309 1.52 -29.82 23.67
C ALA A 309 1.13 -30.11 25.12
N LEU A 310 -0.16 -30.14 25.45
CA LEU A 310 -0.63 -30.33 26.82
C LEU A 310 -0.86 -31.83 27.10
N GLY A 311 -0.14 -32.37 28.07
CA GLY A 311 -0.37 -33.72 28.59
C GLY A 311 -1.79 -33.87 29.15
N PHE A 312 -2.27 -35.10 29.19
CA PHE A 312 -3.59 -35.45 29.75
C PHE A 312 -3.68 -34.96 31.21
N GLY A 313 -4.59 -34.01 31.47
CA GLY A 313 -4.87 -33.52 32.83
C GLY A 313 -4.33 -32.12 33.15
N VAL A 314 -3.69 -31.44 32.21
CA VAL A 314 -3.26 -30.02 32.37
C VAL A 314 -4.35 -29.08 31.93
N SER A 315 -4.70 -28.10 32.78
CA SER A 315 -5.70 -27.09 32.47
C SER A 315 -5.17 -26.16 31.37
N LYS A 316 -5.90 -26.04 30.27
CA LYS A 316 -5.56 -25.12 29.16
C LYS A 316 -5.57 -23.63 29.55
N LEU A 317 -6.07 -23.33 30.75
CA LEU A 317 -6.14 -21.96 31.29
C LEU A 317 -4.86 -21.56 32.01
N ASP A 318 -3.98 -22.50 32.34
CA ASP A 318 -2.76 -22.25 33.11
C ASP A 318 -1.51 -22.07 32.22
N GLU A 319 -1.61 -22.32 30.94
CA GLU A 319 -0.51 -22.05 29.99
C GLU A 319 -0.67 -20.71 29.27
N SER A 320 0.47 -20.06 29.08
CA SER A 320 0.52 -18.82 28.32
C SER A 320 0.09 -19.06 26.87
N PHE A 321 -0.96 -18.41 26.49
CA PHE A 321 -1.57 -18.50 25.18
C PHE A 321 -0.69 -17.80 24.13
N ASP A 322 -0.20 -18.53 23.12
CA ASP A 322 0.50 -17.94 21.99
C ASP A 322 -0.50 -17.46 20.93
N PRO A 323 -0.72 -16.14 20.81
CA PRO A 323 -1.65 -15.59 19.81
C PRO A 323 -1.30 -15.95 18.37
N SER A 324 -0.05 -16.29 18.07
CA SER A 324 0.37 -16.64 16.73
C SER A 324 -0.17 -17.99 16.27
N ASN A 325 -0.39 -18.93 17.20
CA ASN A 325 -1.00 -20.23 16.92
C ASN A 325 -2.52 -20.15 16.80
N PHE A 326 -3.14 -19.14 17.41
CA PHE A 326 -4.58 -18.92 17.36
C PHE A 326 -5.05 -18.45 15.97
N MET A 327 -4.17 -17.85 15.18
CA MET A 327 -4.49 -17.25 13.88
C MET A 327 -4.35 -18.21 12.69
N LYS A 328 -4.04 -19.47 12.88
CA LYS A 328 -4.00 -20.45 11.78
C LYS A 328 -5.42 -20.90 11.40
N THR A 329 -6.11 -20.03 10.70
CA THR A 329 -7.41 -20.36 10.13
C THR A 329 -7.21 -21.06 8.78
N LYS A 330 -8.01 -22.10 8.50
CA LYS A 330 -7.95 -22.83 7.22
C LYS A 330 -8.38 -21.98 6.02
N THR A 331 -9.01 -20.82 6.26
CA THR A 331 -9.70 -20.06 5.22
C THR A 331 -8.96 -18.83 4.74
N TYR A 332 -8.06 -18.25 5.51
CA TYR A 332 -7.37 -16.99 5.18
C TYR A 332 -8.33 -15.87 4.71
N GLY A 333 -9.55 -15.81 5.26
CA GLY A 333 -10.61 -14.91 4.82
C GLY A 333 -11.48 -15.50 3.71
N LEU A 334 -12.61 -14.86 3.46
CA LEU A 334 -13.58 -15.30 2.45
C LEU A 334 -13.10 -15.01 1.03
N ALA A 335 -13.52 -15.84 0.09
CA ALA A 335 -13.49 -15.56 -1.33
C ALA A 335 -14.84 -14.94 -1.75
N PRO A 336 -14.87 -13.90 -2.58
CA PRO A 336 -16.12 -13.36 -3.08
C PRO A 336 -16.86 -14.40 -3.94
N ALA A 337 -18.18 -14.53 -3.73
CA ALA A 337 -19.03 -15.48 -4.45
C ALA A 337 -20.43 -14.91 -4.64
N ASN A 338 -21.03 -15.10 -5.80
CA ASN A 338 -22.39 -14.66 -6.15
C ASN A 338 -22.64 -13.19 -5.76
N THR A 339 -21.67 -12.34 -6.00
CA THR A 339 -21.70 -10.93 -5.62
C THR A 339 -20.97 -10.05 -6.63
N THR A 340 -21.34 -8.79 -6.66
CA THR A 340 -20.59 -7.76 -7.38
C THR A 340 -19.89 -6.87 -6.37
N LEU A 341 -18.57 -6.77 -6.47
CA LEU A 341 -17.77 -5.87 -5.66
C LEU A 341 -17.61 -4.54 -6.38
N THR A 342 -17.93 -3.45 -5.68
CA THR A 342 -17.60 -2.09 -6.08
C THR A 342 -16.33 -1.68 -5.38
N VAL A 343 -15.26 -1.50 -6.15
CA VAL A 343 -13.95 -1.07 -5.66
C VAL A 343 -13.79 0.42 -5.94
N THR A 344 -13.79 1.24 -4.90
CA THR A 344 -13.49 2.67 -4.99
C THR A 344 -12.04 2.87 -4.60
N TYR A 345 -11.27 3.48 -5.49
CA TYR A 345 -9.84 3.69 -5.28
C TYR A 345 -9.39 5.04 -5.82
N ARG A 346 -8.29 5.54 -5.28
CA ARG A 346 -7.63 6.76 -5.73
C ARG A 346 -6.36 6.41 -6.49
N TYR A 347 -6.15 7.07 -7.61
CA TYR A 347 -4.96 6.92 -8.42
C TYR A 347 -4.41 8.27 -8.85
N GLY A 348 -3.16 8.27 -9.29
CA GLY A 348 -2.43 9.50 -9.62
C GLY A 348 -1.65 10.01 -8.41
N GLY A 349 -0.64 10.78 -8.70
CA GLY A 349 0.33 11.32 -7.76
C GLY A 349 1.65 11.45 -8.51
N ALA A 350 2.29 12.56 -8.34
CA ALA A 350 3.57 12.84 -8.95
C ALA A 350 4.17 14.09 -8.30
N VAL A 351 5.39 14.43 -8.69
CA VAL A 351 6.05 15.68 -8.24
C VAL A 351 5.26 16.91 -8.71
N GLU A 352 4.62 16.82 -9.87
CA GLU A 352 3.81 17.89 -10.47
C GLU A 352 2.55 18.20 -9.64
N HIS A 353 2.13 17.30 -8.73
CA HIS A 353 1.03 17.55 -7.81
C HIS A 353 1.41 18.45 -6.62
N ASN A 354 2.69 18.75 -6.44
CA ASN A 354 3.16 19.73 -5.47
C ASN A 354 2.93 21.16 -6.04
N VAL A 355 1.66 21.56 -6.07
CA VAL A 355 1.28 22.87 -6.59
C VAL A 355 1.68 24.00 -5.65
N ARG A 356 1.89 25.19 -6.22
CA ARG A 356 2.29 26.39 -5.46
C ARG A 356 1.18 26.89 -4.53
N ALA A 357 1.55 27.73 -3.58
CA ALA A 357 0.60 28.46 -2.75
C ALA A 357 -0.36 29.31 -3.60
N ASN A 358 -1.56 29.49 -3.14
CA ASN A 358 -2.64 30.29 -3.75
C ASN A 358 -3.00 29.87 -5.20
N SER A 359 -2.89 28.58 -5.50
CA SER A 359 -3.23 28.02 -6.81
C SER A 359 -4.49 27.17 -6.84
N ILE A 360 -4.96 26.70 -5.67
CA ILE A 360 -6.15 25.87 -5.55
C ILE A 360 -7.33 26.78 -5.18
N THR A 361 -8.11 27.16 -6.19
CA THR A 361 -9.18 28.15 -6.00
C THR A 361 -10.52 27.73 -6.57
N SER A 362 -10.59 26.64 -7.33
CA SER A 362 -11.79 26.22 -8.04
C SER A 362 -12.42 24.98 -7.41
N GLY A 363 -13.65 25.09 -6.93
CA GLY A 363 -14.47 23.94 -6.58
C GLY A 363 -15.05 23.28 -7.83
N LYS A 364 -14.86 21.96 -7.98
CA LYS A 364 -15.29 21.22 -9.18
C LYS A 364 -16.50 20.32 -8.92
N ASN A 365 -16.50 19.65 -7.79
CA ASN A 365 -17.61 18.77 -7.39
C ASN A 365 -17.77 18.88 -5.88
N ILE A 366 -18.34 20.00 -5.46
CA ILE A 366 -18.54 20.33 -4.04
C ILE A 366 -20.02 20.22 -3.72
N THR A 367 -20.36 19.43 -2.71
CA THR A 367 -21.70 19.44 -2.12
C THR A 367 -21.65 20.35 -0.90
N PHE A 368 -22.30 21.50 -1.01
CA PHE A 368 -22.42 22.47 0.07
C PHE A 368 -23.89 22.58 0.45
N THR A 369 -24.21 22.54 1.72
CA THR A 369 -25.60 22.55 2.22
C THR A 369 -25.76 23.52 3.39
N ILE A 370 -26.79 24.36 3.31
CA ILE A 370 -27.23 25.23 4.38
C ILE A 370 -28.63 24.76 4.78
N ASP A 371 -28.94 24.74 6.09
CA ASP A 371 -30.28 24.42 6.57
C ASP A 371 -31.20 25.67 6.44
N SER A 372 -31.80 25.81 5.25
CA SER A 372 -32.49 27.01 4.81
C SER A 372 -33.98 27.08 5.22
N GLY A 373 -34.48 26.14 6.04
CA GLY A 373 -35.92 25.95 6.24
C GLY A 373 -36.75 27.17 6.69
N ASN A 374 -36.14 28.18 7.35
CA ASN A 374 -36.78 29.39 7.81
C ASN A 374 -35.97 30.68 7.54
N LEU A 375 -34.98 30.61 6.66
CA LEU A 375 -34.03 31.68 6.39
C LEU A 375 -34.44 32.52 5.16
N ASP A 376 -33.95 33.75 5.10
CA ASP A 376 -34.08 34.58 3.91
C ASP A 376 -33.33 33.98 2.74
N SER A 377 -34.04 33.65 1.66
CA SER A 377 -33.49 32.98 0.49
C SER A 377 -32.40 33.77 -0.21
N THR A 378 -32.44 35.10 -0.17
CA THR A 378 -31.43 35.98 -0.78
C THR A 378 -30.13 35.94 0.01
N LYS A 379 -30.21 35.94 1.34
CA LYS A 379 -29.07 35.83 2.23
C LYS A 379 -28.45 34.42 2.14
N VAL A 380 -29.28 33.35 2.04
CA VAL A 380 -28.80 31.97 1.81
C VAL A 380 -28.03 31.87 0.50
N GLN A 381 -28.58 32.38 -0.60
CA GLN A 381 -27.90 32.36 -1.89
C GLN A 381 -26.55 33.11 -1.85
N THR A 382 -26.53 34.27 -1.18
CA THR A 382 -25.28 35.03 -1.02
C THR A 382 -24.24 34.25 -0.21
N ALA A 383 -24.67 33.55 0.82
CA ALA A 383 -23.81 32.71 1.65
C ALA A 383 -23.26 31.47 0.87
N GLU A 384 -24.13 30.87 0.03
CA GLU A 384 -23.73 29.76 -0.86
C GLU A 384 -22.73 30.22 -1.91
N ASP A 385 -22.96 31.31 -2.59
CA ASP A 385 -22.11 31.86 -3.66
C ASP A 385 -20.75 32.38 -3.13
N SER A 386 -20.67 32.65 -1.83
CA SER A 386 -19.44 33.13 -1.18
C SER A 386 -18.42 32.06 -0.83
N LEU A 387 -18.80 30.78 -0.95
CA LEU A 387 -17.89 29.67 -0.65
C LEU A 387 -16.63 29.76 -1.53
N SER A 388 -15.48 29.83 -0.88
CA SER A 388 -14.22 29.85 -1.61
C SER A 388 -13.16 28.96 -0.95
N PHE A 389 -12.16 28.58 -1.74
CA PHE A 389 -11.06 27.70 -1.34
C PHE A 389 -9.75 28.38 -1.66
N ASN A 390 -8.76 28.24 -0.79
CA ASN A 390 -7.41 28.69 -1.04
C ASN A 390 -6.40 27.81 -0.32
N ASN A 391 -5.26 27.58 -0.94
CA ASN A 391 -4.11 26.96 -0.28
C ASN A 391 -3.08 28.03 0.06
N VAL A 392 -3.01 28.43 1.32
CA VAL A 392 -2.05 29.44 1.82
C VAL A 392 -0.62 28.92 1.68
N LEU A 393 -0.40 27.64 1.89
CA LEU A 393 0.88 26.95 1.75
C LEU A 393 0.89 26.06 0.49
N PRO A 394 2.08 25.82 -0.11
CA PRO A 394 2.17 24.93 -1.24
C PRO A 394 1.80 23.49 -0.86
N ALA A 395 1.24 22.73 -1.78
CA ALA A 395 1.05 21.31 -1.63
C ALA A 395 2.40 20.61 -1.57
N THR A 396 2.53 19.59 -0.71
CA THR A 396 3.77 18.87 -0.47
C THR A 396 3.55 17.36 -0.40
N GLY A 397 4.64 16.59 -0.46
CA GLY A 397 4.62 15.14 -0.30
C GLY A 397 4.34 14.36 -1.58
N GLY A 398 4.00 15.03 -2.69
CA GLY A 398 3.86 14.37 -3.99
C GLY A 398 5.20 13.87 -4.51
N ALA A 399 5.26 12.61 -4.93
CA ALA A 399 6.46 12.01 -5.50
C ALA A 399 6.12 11.01 -6.61
N SER A 400 7.08 10.83 -7.51
CA SER A 400 7.01 9.81 -8.54
C SER A 400 7.18 8.41 -7.93
N LYS A 401 6.94 7.38 -8.74
CA LYS A 401 7.19 6.00 -8.35
C LYS A 401 8.64 5.76 -7.94
N GLU A 402 8.85 4.83 -7.04
CA GLU A 402 10.19 4.38 -6.63
C GLU A 402 10.96 3.75 -7.80
N THR A 403 12.25 4.05 -7.87
CA THR A 403 13.19 3.38 -8.77
C THR A 403 13.50 1.96 -8.27
N LEU A 404 13.94 1.07 -9.16
CA LEU A 404 14.32 -0.30 -8.76
C LEU A 404 15.41 -0.32 -7.69
N THR A 405 16.32 0.64 -7.71
CA THR A 405 17.38 0.75 -6.70
C THR A 405 16.83 1.13 -5.34
N GLU A 406 15.90 2.09 -5.29
CA GLU A 406 15.22 2.50 -4.05
C GLU A 406 14.39 1.34 -3.48
N ILE A 407 13.65 0.61 -4.32
CA ILE A 407 12.87 -0.56 -3.90
C ILE A 407 13.78 -1.61 -3.26
N LYS A 408 14.94 -1.91 -3.87
CA LYS A 408 15.92 -2.86 -3.31
C LYS A 408 16.41 -2.43 -1.93
N GLN A 409 16.80 -1.16 -1.79
CA GLN A 409 17.29 -0.62 -0.53
C GLN A 409 16.21 -0.60 0.55
N ASN A 410 15.01 -0.12 0.20
CA ASN A 410 13.90 -0.02 1.13
C ASN A 410 13.39 -1.40 1.58
N ALA A 411 13.35 -2.38 0.67
CA ALA A 411 12.94 -3.75 0.97
C ALA A 411 13.92 -4.44 1.94
N LEU A 412 15.24 -4.27 1.74
CA LEU A 412 16.24 -4.79 2.66
C LEU A 412 16.20 -4.11 4.03
N ALA A 413 16.05 -2.79 4.05
CA ALA A 413 15.90 -2.04 5.29
C ALA A 413 14.63 -2.49 6.05
N HIS A 414 13.52 -2.66 5.35
CA HIS A 414 12.26 -3.15 5.92
C HIS A 414 12.40 -4.56 6.53
N LEU A 415 13.05 -5.49 5.81
CA LEU A 415 13.31 -6.84 6.30
C LEU A 415 14.12 -6.82 7.60
N ASN A 416 15.17 -5.98 7.67
CA ASN A 416 16.04 -5.89 8.83
C ASN A 416 15.31 -5.37 10.08
N THR A 417 14.28 -4.55 9.96
CA THR A 417 13.49 -4.06 11.11
C THR A 417 12.62 -5.14 11.75
N GLN A 418 12.35 -6.26 11.05
CA GLN A 418 11.50 -7.36 11.53
C GLN A 418 10.15 -6.88 12.10
N ASN A 419 9.54 -5.86 11.51
CA ASN A 419 8.29 -5.25 11.96
C ASN A 419 8.32 -4.64 13.38
N ARG A 420 9.48 -4.26 13.89
CA ARG A 420 9.64 -3.60 15.19
C ARG A 420 10.43 -2.30 15.05
N ALA A 421 10.37 -1.45 16.06
CA ALA A 421 11.14 -0.21 16.15
C ALA A 421 11.85 -0.19 17.52
N VAL A 422 13.12 -0.54 17.53
CA VAL A 422 13.97 -0.62 18.72
C VAL A 422 15.17 0.31 18.57
N THR A 423 15.84 0.27 17.43
CA THR A 423 17.00 1.12 17.14
C THR A 423 16.57 2.41 16.44
N ARG A 424 17.41 3.44 16.52
CA ARG A 424 17.21 4.69 15.79
C ARG A 424 16.97 4.45 14.28
N GLN A 425 17.69 3.49 13.70
CA GLN A 425 17.56 3.15 12.29
C GLN A 425 16.22 2.47 11.97
N ASP A 426 15.67 1.69 12.90
CA ASP A 426 14.36 1.05 12.71
C ASP A 426 13.26 2.11 12.62
N TYR A 427 13.28 3.14 13.46
CA TYR A 427 12.33 4.26 13.40
C TYR A 427 12.42 4.99 12.04
N ILE A 428 13.63 5.31 11.59
CA ILE A 428 13.85 5.97 10.29
C ILE A 428 13.29 5.11 9.16
N THR A 429 13.59 3.81 9.16
CA THR A 429 13.10 2.87 8.13
C THR A 429 11.59 2.75 8.16
N ARG A 430 10.98 2.74 9.34
CA ARG A 430 9.52 2.70 9.50
C ARG A 430 8.84 3.93 8.92
N VAL A 431 9.40 5.11 9.17
CA VAL A 431 8.86 6.36 8.62
C VAL A 431 8.96 6.37 7.08
N TYR A 432 10.09 5.94 6.50
CA TYR A 432 10.22 5.83 5.06
C TYR A 432 9.35 4.72 4.43
N SER A 433 9.01 3.70 5.22
CA SER A 433 8.13 2.59 4.79
C SER A 433 6.63 2.90 4.95
N LEU A 434 6.25 4.12 5.35
CA LEU A 434 4.84 4.50 5.44
C LEU A 434 4.12 4.27 4.10
N PRO A 435 2.89 3.76 4.14
CA PRO A 435 2.09 3.58 2.94
C PRO A 435 1.95 4.89 2.14
N GLN A 436 2.01 4.79 0.84
CA GLN A 436 1.96 5.93 -0.09
C GLN A 436 0.74 6.86 0.12
N LYS A 437 -0.36 6.33 0.66
CA LYS A 437 -1.55 7.13 0.97
C LYS A 437 -1.31 8.27 1.98
N PHE A 438 -0.24 8.23 2.76
CA PHE A 438 0.14 9.27 3.72
C PHE A 438 1.11 10.31 3.16
N GLY A 439 1.44 10.24 1.88
CA GLY A 439 2.43 11.11 1.26
C GLY A 439 3.86 10.55 1.35
N ASN A 440 4.83 11.33 0.89
CA ASN A 440 6.25 10.99 0.94
C ASN A 440 7.00 11.91 1.89
N ILE A 441 7.85 11.32 2.72
CA ILE A 441 8.68 12.05 3.67
C ILE A 441 10.10 12.13 3.11
N ALA A 442 10.54 13.34 2.83
CA ALA A 442 11.85 13.58 2.22
C ALA A 442 13.02 13.37 3.20
N LYS A 443 12.81 13.68 4.49
CA LYS A 443 13.90 13.60 5.48
C LYS A 443 13.36 13.34 6.89
N VAL A 444 14.00 12.42 7.60
CA VAL A 444 13.65 12.03 8.96
C VAL A 444 14.82 12.24 9.89
N TYR A 445 14.55 12.87 11.02
CA TYR A 445 15.48 12.99 12.16
C TYR A 445 14.85 12.42 13.40
N ILE A 446 15.63 11.73 14.20
CA ILE A 446 15.24 11.25 15.51
C ILE A 446 16.13 11.92 16.54
N VAL A 447 15.52 12.65 17.45
CA VAL A 447 16.17 13.27 18.60
C VAL A 447 15.61 12.65 19.88
N GLN A 448 16.42 12.63 20.92
CA GLN A 448 15.96 12.23 22.24
C GLN A 448 15.11 13.37 22.81
N ASP A 449 14.02 13.04 23.48
CA ASP A 449 13.20 14.00 24.20
C ASP A 449 13.91 14.31 25.55
N GLU A 450 14.53 15.49 25.62
CA GLU A 450 15.25 15.94 26.80
C GLU A 450 14.34 16.48 27.93
N GLN A 451 13.02 16.63 27.64
CA GLN A 451 12.05 17.17 28.59
C GLN A 451 11.34 16.09 29.43
N ASN A 452 11.41 14.84 29.00
CA ASN A 452 10.73 13.71 29.64
C ASN A 452 11.73 12.60 30.01
N GLU A 453 12.81 12.93 30.67
CA GLU A 453 13.71 11.95 31.33
C GLU A 453 13.09 11.34 32.57
#